data_593dc90b0fa198429f7e503e3dac4dd4
#
_entry.id   593dc90b0fa198429f7e503e3dac4dd4
#
_cell.length_a   1.000
_cell.length_b   1.000
_cell.length_c   1.000
_cell.angle_alpha   90.00
_cell.angle_beta   90.00
_cell.angle_gamma   90.00
#
_symmetry.space_group_name_H-M   'P 1'
#
loop_
_entity.id
_entity.type
_entity.pdbx_description
1 polymer ?
#
loop_
_entity_poly.entity_id
_entity_poly.type
_entity_poly.pdbx_seq_one_letter_code
_entity_poly.pdbx_strand_id
1 'polypeptide(L)'
;MTSPIPTPTSCPILIDTFGEPYLPIASHPELKLTMRKESDIDDLLVLFNTPEIGKWFWRRPFPYKASDAGVFMSPIHRFSAYLTSTLLPSLPSPPSPPLPHAENFFPFCVLRTASNGKMIGILFLSPADEDKGGDEGIWELAYDLLPAWWGKGVGSGMINAGLEYMKWIGGKKIIAFHEPENAASGAVLYKTGFTRVGDKKLVWPEEKGGGERVVYGWEKSLVETIDP
;
A
#
# COMPACT_ATOMS: atom_id res chain seq x y z
N MET A 1 -30.73 -18.68 13.85
CA MET A 1 -30.72 -17.56 12.88
C MET A 1 -29.36 -17.63 12.21
N THR A 2 -29.33 -17.99 10.94
CA THR A 2 -28.07 -18.05 10.16
C THR A 2 -27.68 -16.61 9.83
N SER A 3 -26.49 -16.19 10.31
CA SER A 3 -25.91 -14.91 9.92
C SER A 3 -25.88 -14.80 8.40
N PRO A 4 -26.21 -13.64 7.81
CA PRO A 4 -26.09 -13.47 6.36
C PRO A 4 -24.65 -13.68 5.95
N ILE A 5 -24.43 -14.56 4.97
CA ILE A 5 -23.12 -14.76 4.35
C ILE A 5 -22.77 -13.44 3.67
N PRO A 6 -21.64 -12.80 4.02
CA PRO A 6 -21.25 -11.56 3.35
C PRO A 6 -21.15 -11.82 1.84
N THR A 7 -21.73 -10.91 1.05
CA THR A 7 -21.65 -10.96 -0.40
C THR A 7 -20.18 -10.96 -0.81
N PRO A 8 -19.70 -11.94 -1.59
CA PRO A 8 -18.31 -11.97 -2.00
C PRO A 8 -17.94 -10.65 -2.69
N THR A 9 -16.92 -9.97 -2.20
CA THR A 9 -16.37 -8.80 -2.88
C THR A 9 -15.91 -9.25 -4.26
N SER A 10 -16.34 -8.57 -5.32
CA SER A 10 -15.90 -8.91 -6.67
C SER A 10 -14.38 -8.84 -6.78
N CYS A 11 -13.78 -9.73 -7.57
CA CYS A 11 -12.34 -9.74 -7.78
C CYS A 11 -11.85 -8.37 -8.30
N PRO A 12 -10.95 -7.67 -7.61
CA PRO A 12 -10.47 -6.35 -8.03
C PRO A 12 -9.35 -6.43 -9.07
N ILE A 13 -8.84 -7.63 -9.38
CA ILE A 13 -7.70 -7.85 -10.27
C ILE A 13 -8.19 -7.95 -11.70
N LEU A 14 -7.58 -7.16 -12.58
CA LEU A 14 -7.75 -7.25 -14.02
C LEU A 14 -6.46 -7.76 -14.66
N ILE A 15 -6.59 -8.36 -15.83
CA ILE A 15 -5.46 -8.82 -16.66
C ILE A 15 -5.42 -7.93 -17.90
N ASP A 16 -4.27 -7.35 -18.20
CA ASP A 16 -4.09 -6.53 -19.39
C ASP A 16 -3.85 -7.39 -20.65
N THR A 17 -3.74 -6.74 -21.80
CA THR A 17 -3.56 -7.39 -23.11
C THR A 17 -2.23 -8.16 -23.24
N PHE A 18 -1.29 -7.93 -22.33
CA PHE A 18 0.00 -8.64 -22.25
C PHE A 18 -0.03 -9.80 -21.25
N GLY A 19 -1.17 -10.03 -20.59
CA GLY A 19 -1.31 -11.04 -19.56
C GLY A 19 -0.81 -10.60 -18.17
N GLU A 20 -0.50 -9.29 -17.98
CA GLU A 20 -0.03 -8.77 -16.69
C GLU A 20 -1.22 -8.43 -15.78
N PRO A 21 -1.24 -8.95 -14.53
CA PRO A 21 -2.27 -8.59 -13.57
C PRO A 21 -2.04 -7.19 -13.00
N TYR A 22 -3.14 -6.46 -12.76
CA TYR A 22 -3.09 -5.13 -12.18
C TYR A 22 -4.37 -4.80 -11.41
N LEU A 23 -4.31 -3.78 -10.55
CA LEU A 23 -5.50 -3.16 -9.96
C LEU A 23 -5.81 -1.85 -10.68
N PRO A 24 -7.02 -1.68 -11.20
CA PRO A 24 -7.46 -0.43 -11.82
C PRO A 24 -7.65 0.66 -10.75
N ILE A 25 -7.40 1.91 -11.12
CA ILE A 25 -7.75 3.07 -10.31
C ILE A 25 -9.07 3.63 -10.84
N ALA A 26 -10.18 3.33 -10.19
CA ALA A 26 -11.52 3.65 -10.70
C ALA A 26 -11.71 5.14 -11.05
N SER A 27 -11.11 6.05 -10.28
CA SER A 27 -11.17 7.50 -10.51
C SER A 27 -10.17 8.01 -11.56
N HIS A 28 -9.21 7.18 -11.99
CA HIS A 28 -8.12 7.55 -12.89
C HIS A 28 -7.79 6.37 -13.81
N PRO A 29 -8.57 6.15 -14.87
CA PRO A 29 -8.41 4.99 -15.78
C PRO A 29 -7.07 5.01 -16.53
N GLU A 30 -6.39 6.16 -16.58
CA GLU A 30 -5.04 6.31 -17.11
C GLU A 30 -3.94 5.79 -16.17
N LEU A 31 -4.31 5.34 -14.96
CA LEU A 31 -3.40 4.83 -13.93
C LEU A 31 -3.76 3.40 -13.53
N LYS A 32 -2.74 2.62 -13.15
CA LYS A 32 -2.91 1.26 -12.62
C LYS A 32 -1.87 0.95 -11.54
N LEU A 33 -2.24 0.14 -10.55
CA LEU A 33 -1.29 -0.48 -9.64
C LEU A 33 -0.83 -1.82 -10.21
N THR A 34 0.47 -2.01 -10.25
CA THR A 34 1.12 -3.20 -10.81
C THR A 34 2.19 -3.74 -9.89
N MET A 35 2.72 -4.91 -10.20
CA MET A 35 3.96 -5.36 -9.58
C MET A 35 5.12 -4.41 -9.87
N ARG A 36 6.12 -4.46 -8.98
CA ARG A 36 7.43 -3.86 -9.22
C ARG A 36 8.18 -4.63 -10.30
N LYS A 37 9.01 -3.91 -11.08
CA LYS A 37 9.87 -4.44 -12.14
C LYS A 37 11.30 -3.97 -11.89
N GLU A 38 12.29 -4.71 -12.34
CA GLU A 38 13.70 -4.28 -12.24
C GLU A 38 13.96 -2.96 -12.94
N SER A 39 13.21 -2.68 -14.01
CA SER A 39 13.24 -1.39 -14.72
C SER A 39 12.71 -0.19 -13.93
N ASP A 40 12.18 -0.39 -12.72
CA ASP A 40 11.64 0.71 -11.89
C ASP A 40 12.72 1.46 -11.12
N ILE A 41 13.97 1.00 -11.13
CA ILE A 41 15.03 1.57 -10.28
C ILE A 41 15.22 3.07 -10.56
N ASP A 42 15.27 3.48 -11.82
CA ASP A 42 15.47 4.90 -12.16
C ASP A 42 14.29 5.77 -11.71
N ASP A 43 13.07 5.32 -11.94
CA ASP A 43 11.86 6.03 -11.48
C ASP A 43 11.78 6.05 -9.94
N LEU A 44 12.21 4.97 -9.28
CA LEU A 44 12.30 4.87 -7.82
C LEU A 44 13.29 5.89 -7.24
N LEU A 45 14.45 6.05 -7.88
CA LEU A 45 15.44 7.07 -7.49
C LEU A 45 14.86 8.48 -7.63
N VAL A 46 14.12 8.76 -8.69
CA VAL A 46 13.43 10.05 -8.85
C VAL A 46 12.40 10.26 -7.75
N LEU A 47 11.55 9.26 -7.49
CA LEU A 47 10.50 9.34 -6.47
C LEU A 47 11.09 9.60 -5.08
N PHE A 48 12.10 8.80 -4.68
CA PHE A 48 12.63 8.84 -3.33
C PHE A 48 13.60 9.98 -3.05
N ASN A 49 14.20 10.57 -4.09
CA ASN A 49 15.03 11.77 -3.98
C ASN A 49 14.25 13.07 -4.19
N THR A 50 12.94 13.00 -4.42
CA THR A 50 12.09 14.19 -4.41
C THR A 50 12.04 14.74 -2.98
N PRO A 51 12.54 15.98 -2.70
CA PRO A 51 12.70 16.48 -1.32
C PRO A 51 11.39 16.53 -0.54
N GLU A 52 10.30 16.85 -1.21
CA GLU A 52 8.96 16.91 -0.62
C GLU A 52 8.46 15.55 -0.13
N ILE A 53 9.01 14.46 -0.67
CA ILE A 53 8.72 13.08 -0.29
C ILE A 53 9.75 12.58 0.71
N GLY A 54 11.04 12.71 0.38
CA GLY A 54 12.15 12.14 1.15
C GLY A 54 12.22 12.58 2.61
N LYS A 55 11.77 13.80 2.92
CA LYS A 55 11.76 14.35 4.28
C LYS A 55 10.83 13.59 5.25
N TRP A 56 9.83 12.84 4.74
CA TRP A 56 8.87 12.10 5.56
C TRP A 56 9.29 10.66 5.88
N PHE A 57 10.42 10.21 5.33
CA PHE A 57 10.84 8.83 5.53
C PHE A 57 11.54 8.62 6.86
N TRP A 58 11.00 7.77 7.66
CA TRP A 58 11.61 7.34 8.90
C TRP A 58 12.79 6.37 8.65
N ARG A 59 12.55 5.25 7.95
CA ARG A 59 13.55 4.17 7.78
C ARG A 59 14.36 4.25 6.49
N ARG A 60 13.94 5.04 5.51
CA ARG A 60 14.55 5.09 4.20
C ARG A 60 15.67 6.14 4.17
N PRO A 61 16.88 5.83 3.64
CA PRO A 61 17.95 6.81 3.54
C PRO A 61 17.54 7.99 2.62
N PHE A 62 18.15 9.17 2.90
CA PHE A 62 18.02 10.34 2.05
C PHE A 62 19.36 11.09 2.03
N PRO A 63 20.02 11.27 0.88
CA PRO A 63 19.60 10.84 -0.47
C PRO A 63 19.55 9.32 -0.64
N TYR A 64 18.62 8.84 -1.46
CA TYR A 64 18.44 7.43 -1.79
C TYR A 64 19.31 7.07 -2.99
N LYS A 65 20.12 6.02 -2.89
CA LYS A 65 21.08 5.59 -3.92
C LYS A 65 20.61 4.30 -4.61
N ALA A 66 21.16 4.01 -5.79
CA ALA A 66 20.88 2.77 -6.49
C ALA A 66 21.25 1.51 -5.65
N SER A 67 22.31 1.61 -4.82
CA SER A 67 22.67 0.55 -3.86
C SER A 67 21.59 0.26 -2.84
N ASP A 68 20.73 1.24 -2.50
CA ASP A 68 19.66 1.09 -1.53
C ASP A 68 18.41 0.44 -2.14
N ALA A 69 18.30 0.45 -3.48
CA ALA A 69 17.17 -0.13 -4.21
C ALA A 69 17.03 -1.64 -4.01
N GLY A 70 18.09 -2.34 -3.60
CA GLY A 70 18.07 -3.77 -3.30
C GLY A 70 17.00 -4.17 -2.29
N VAL A 71 16.76 -3.34 -1.27
CA VAL A 71 15.70 -3.58 -0.28
C VAL A 71 14.32 -3.54 -0.92
N PHE A 72 14.07 -2.57 -1.80
CA PHE A 72 12.81 -2.47 -2.54
C PHE A 72 12.65 -3.62 -3.55
N MET A 73 13.72 -4.04 -4.18
CA MET A 73 13.71 -5.08 -5.23
C MET A 73 13.75 -6.50 -4.68
N SER A 74 14.30 -6.72 -3.48
CA SER A 74 14.50 -8.07 -2.91
C SER A 74 13.27 -8.98 -2.95
N PRO A 75 12.01 -8.51 -2.79
CA PRO A 75 10.85 -9.38 -2.83
C PRO A 75 10.35 -9.71 -4.25
N ILE A 76 10.96 -9.21 -5.32
CA ILE A 76 10.41 -9.34 -6.69
C ILE A 76 10.16 -10.79 -7.10
N HIS A 77 11.12 -11.68 -6.86
CA HIS A 77 10.96 -13.10 -7.20
C HIS A 77 9.88 -13.79 -6.36
N ARG A 78 9.80 -13.44 -5.07
CA ARG A 78 8.78 -13.98 -4.17
C ARG A 78 7.38 -13.53 -4.58
N PHE A 79 7.21 -12.26 -4.94
CA PHE A 79 5.93 -11.76 -5.46
C PHE A 79 5.57 -12.39 -6.80
N SER A 80 6.53 -12.55 -7.70
CA SER A 80 6.30 -13.23 -8.98
C SER A 80 5.90 -14.68 -8.77
N ALA A 81 6.58 -15.41 -7.89
CA ALA A 81 6.22 -16.78 -7.55
C ALA A 81 4.81 -16.87 -6.93
N TYR A 82 4.49 -15.99 -5.98
CA TYR A 82 3.16 -15.93 -5.37
C TYR A 82 2.06 -15.67 -6.42
N LEU A 83 2.29 -14.71 -7.31
CA LEU A 83 1.31 -14.42 -8.38
C LEU A 83 1.08 -15.63 -9.27
N THR A 84 2.14 -16.25 -9.75
CA THR A 84 2.03 -17.34 -10.74
C THR A 84 1.55 -18.65 -10.13
N SER A 85 1.97 -18.97 -8.91
CA SER A 85 1.66 -20.27 -8.28
C SER A 85 0.37 -20.25 -7.45
N THR A 86 -0.07 -19.10 -6.99
CA THR A 86 -1.15 -19.00 -5.99
C THR A 86 -2.27 -18.07 -6.43
N LEU A 87 -1.96 -16.80 -6.68
CA LEU A 87 -2.98 -15.77 -6.89
C LEU A 87 -3.69 -15.91 -8.23
N LEU A 88 -2.96 -15.98 -9.33
CA LEU A 88 -3.55 -16.08 -10.67
C LEU A 88 -4.37 -17.37 -10.87
N PRO A 89 -3.89 -18.55 -10.42
CA PRO A 89 -4.69 -19.77 -10.51
C PRO A 89 -5.99 -19.74 -9.69
N SER A 90 -6.07 -18.90 -8.64
CA SER A 90 -7.28 -18.82 -7.80
C SER A 90 -8.36 -17.92 -8.38
N LEU A 91 -8.03 -17.03 -9.33
CA LEU A 91 -8.96 -16.04 -9.85
C LEU A 91 -10.22 -16.68 -10.48
N PRO A 92 -11.42 -16.09 -10.30
CA PRO A 92 -11.69 -14.79 -9.65
C PRO A 92 -11.86 -14.86 -8.12
N SER A 93 -11.69 -16.00 -7.51
CA SER A 93 -11.78 -16.17 -6.05
C SER A 93 -10.47 -15.81 -5.37
N PRO A 94 -10.48 -15.38 -4.10
CA PRO A 94 -9.25 -15.24 -3.33
C PRO A 94 -8.60 -16.61 -3.09
N PRO A 95 -7.28 -16.67 -2.84
CA PRO A 95 -6.59 -17.93 -2.55
C PRO A 95 -7.23 -18.70 -1.38
N SER A 96 -7.39 -20.02 -1.54
CA SER A 96 -7.97 -20.89 -0.51
C SER A 96 -7.14 -22.19 -0.39
N PRO A 97 -6.64 -22.53 0.80
CA PRO A 97 -6.75 -21.76 2.04
C PRO A 97 -6.05 -20.40 1.93
N PRO A 98 -6.47 -19.39 2.72
CA PRO A 98 -5.77 -18.10 2.73
C PRO A 98 -4.33 -18.33 3.20
N LEU A 99 -3.38 -17.57 2.63
CA LEU A 99 -2.00 -17.59 3.10
C LEU A 99 -1.93 -17.10 4.55
N PRO A 100 -1.00 -17.64 5.36
CA PRO A 100 -0.68 -17.07 6.66
C PRO A 100 -0.42 -15.57 6.54
N HIS A 101 -0.85 -14.80 7.53
CA HIS A 101 -0.73 -13.33 7.51
C HIS A 101 0.70 -12.88 7.19
N ALA A 102 1.70 -13.48 7.85
CA ALA A 102 3.11 -13.16 7.64
C ALA A 102 3.64 -13.50 6.23
N GLU A 103 2.97 -14.41 5.51
CA GLU A 103 3.34 -14.83 4.16
C GLU A 103 2.46 -14.18 3.08
N ASN A 104 1.41 -13.48 3.51
CA ASN A 104 0.51 -12.79 2.60
C ASN A 104 1.11 -11.44 2.21
N PHE A 105 1.21 -11.19 0.91
CA PHE A 105 1.88 -10.02 0.37
C PHE A 105 0.94 -9.21 -0.51
N PHE A 106 1.10 -7.87 -0.44
CA PHE A 106 0.50 -6.98 -1.41
C PHE A 106 1.43 -6.81 -2.62
N PRO A 107 1.15 -7.49 -3.73
CA PRO A 107 2.08 -7.51 -4.87
C PRO A 107 1.97 -6.26 -5.75
N PHE A 108 0.82 -5.56 -5.76
CA PHE A 108 0.51 -4.46 -6.68
C PHE A 108 0.97 -3.10 -6.14
N CYS A 109 2.27 -3.01 -5.77
CA CYS A 109 2.76 -1.86 -5.01
C CYS A 109 3.21 -0.66 -5.85
N VAL A 110 3.25 -0.74 -7.19
CA VAL A 110 3.74 0.34 -8.05
C VAL A 110 2.60 0.99 -8.81
N LEU A 111 2.39 2.28 -8.57
CA LEU A 111 1.45 3.10 -9.34
C LEU A 111 2.11 3.55 -10.64
N ARG A 112 1.51 3.20 -11.78
CA ARG A 112 2.01 3.53 -13.13
C ARG A 112 0.98 4.24 -13.97
N THR A 113 1.47 5.05 -14.91
CA THR A 113 0.69 5.48 -16.06
C THR A 113 0.44 4.31 -17.00
N ALA A 114 -0.78 4.16 -17.50
CA ALA A 114 -1.12 3.09 -18.43
C ALA A 114 -0.47 3.29 -19.83
N SER A 115 -0.21 4.56 -20.22
CA SER A 115 0.26 4.92 -21.56
C SER A 115 1.72 4.53 -21.83
N ASN A 116 2.61 4.72 -20.85
CA ASN A 116 4.05 4.49 -21.03
C ASN A 116 4.69 3.67 -19.89
N GLY A 117 3.90 3.19 -18.93
CA GLY A 117 4.36 2.35 -17.83
C GLY A 117 5.22 3.08 -16.80
N LYS A 118 5.34 4.42 -16.86
CA LYS A 118 6.17 5.19 -15.94
C LYS A 118 5.67 5.07 -14.52
N MET A 119 6.56 4.76 -13.58
CA MET A 119 6.26 4.75 -12.15
C MET A 119 6.12 6.19 -11.65
N ILE A 120 5.02 6.47 -10.96
CA ILE A 120 4.71 7.80 -10.42
C ILE A 120 4.43 7.78 -8.92
N GLY A 121 4.33 6.60 -8.33
CA GLY A 121 4.08 6.43 -6.91
C GLY A 121 4.18 4.98 -6.48
N ILE A 122 4.07 4.76 -5.19
CA ILE A 122 4.05 3.43 -4.57
C ILE A 122 2.99 3.35 -3.49
N LEU A 123 2.47 2.16 -3.28
CA LEU A 123 1.57 1.78 -2.21
C LEU A 123 2.10 0.53 -1.54
N PHE A 124 2.42 0.61 -0.26
CA PHE A 124 2.77 -0.54 0.55
C PHE A 124 1.60 -0.92 1.46
N LEU A 125 1.31 -2.21 1.48
CA LEU A 125 0.47 -2.85 2.48
C LEU A 125 1.26 -4.07 2.96
N SER A 126 1.65 -4.05 4.21
CA SER A 126 2.41 -5.12 4.86
C SER A 126 1.73 -5.52 6.17
N PRO A 127 1.92 -6.77 6.63
CA PRO A 127 1.50 -7.13 7.98
C PRO A 127 2.03 -6.11 8.98
N ALA A 128 1.16 -5.65 9.88
CA ALA A 128 1.56 -4.71 10.91
C ALA A 128 2.47 -5.41 11.92
N ASP A 129 3.54 -4.70 12.36
CA ASP A 129 4.44 -5.22 13.39
C ASP A 129 3.69 -5.35 14.73
N GLU A 130 4.06 -6.34 15.57
CA GLU A 130 3.44 -6.58 16.89
C GLU A 130 3.50 -5.35 17.80
N ASP A 131 4.62 -4.61 17.79
CA ASP A 131 4.80 -3.37 18.55
C ASP A 131 3.88 -2.23 18.11
N LYS A 132 3.28 -2.35 16.93
CA LYS A 132 2.28 -1.44 16.37
C LYS A 132 0.83 -1.92 16.58
N GLY A 133 0.63 -2.95 17.39
CA GLY A 133 -0.68 -3.57 17.63
C GLY A 133 -1.11 -4.49 16.50
N GLY A 134 -0.15 -5.17 15.86
CA GLY A 134 -0.38 -6.09 14.76
C GLY A 134 -0.83 -7.46 15.26
N ASP A 135 -2.14 -7.71 15.20
CA ASP A 135 -2.72 -9.05 15.25
C ASP A 135 -2.90 -9.61 13.85
N GLU A 136 -3.20 -10.89 13.77
CA GLU A 136 -3.51 -11.54 12.49
C GLU A 136 -4.64 -10.82 11.74
N GLY A 137 -4.35 -10.39 10.52
CA GLY A 137 -5.26 -9.65 9.66
C GLY A 137 -5.21 -8.13 9.81
N ILE A 138 -4.26 -7.58 10.60
CA ILE A 138 -3.98 -6.14 10.67
C ILE A 138 -2.80 -5.81 9.76
N TRP A 139 -2.98 -4.79 8.90
CA TRP A 139 -2.00 -4.38 7.92
C TRP A 139 -1.62 -2.91 8.10
N GLU A 140 -0.38 -2.58 7.82
CA GLU A 140 0.12 -1.20 7.80
C GLU A 140 0.15 -0.67 6.38
N LEU A 141 -0.37 0.54 6.19
CA LEU A 141 -0.38 1.27 4.94
C LEU A 141 0.74 2.32 4.94
N ALA A 142 1.54 2.36 3.88
CA ALA A 142 2.41 3.47 3.54
C ALA A 142 2.34 3.77 2.05
N TYR A 143 2.53 5.03 1.65
CA TYR A 143 2.45 5.39 0.24
C TYR A 143 3.25 6.67 -0.07
N ASP A 144 3.71 6.75 -1.31
CA ASP A 144 4.39 7.90 -1.87
C ASP A 144 3.83 8.21 -3.26
N LEU A 145 3.77 9.48 -3.61
CA LEU A 145 3.27 9.95 -4.90
C LEU A 145 4.06 11.18 -5.35
N LEU A 146 4.48 11.23 -6.61
CA LEU A 146 5.17 12.38 -7.15
C LEU A 146 4.32 13.66 -7.05
N PRO A 147 4.93 14.83 -6.70
CA PRO A 147 4.21 16.09 -6.52
C PRO A 147 3.33 16.52 -7.69
N ALA A 148 3.75 16.20 -8.92
CA ALA A 148 2.97 16.48 -10.13
C ALA A 148 1.56 15.84 -10.14
N TRP A 149 1.33 14.84 -9.27
CA TRP A 149 0.07 14.11 -9.13
C TRP A 149 -0.71 14.45 -7.86
N TRP A 150 -0.20 15.36 -7.03
CA TRP A 150 -0.88 15.80 -5.81
C TRP A 150 -2.10 16.68 -6.12
N GLY A 151 -3.04 16.71 -5.18
CA GLY A 151 -4.26 17.54 -5.31
C GLY A 151 -5.29 17.04 -6.32
N LYS A 152 -5.00 15.96 -7.06
CA LYS A 152 -5.84 15.42 -8.14
C LYS A 152 -6.68 14.20 -7.74
N GLY A 153 -6.70 13.82 -6.47
CA GLY A 153 -7.43 12.62 -6.00
C GLY A 153 -6.70 11.30 -6.23
N VAL A 154 -5.53 11.30 -6.88
CA VAL A 154 -4.76 10.09 -7.22
C VAL A 154 -4.38 9.29 -5.99
N GLY A 155 -3.90 9.94 -4.91
CA GLY A 155 -3.56 9.25 -3.66
C GLY A 155 -4.75 8.50 -3.07
N SER A 156 -5.92 9.14 -3.03
CA SER A 156 -7.14 8.48 -2.54
C SER A 156 -7.58 7.32 -3.46
N GLY A 157 -7.49 7.51 -4.78
CA GLY A 157 -7.80 6.45 -5.75
C GLY A 157 -6.89 5.23 -5.59
N MET A 158 -5.59 5.47 -5.44
CA MET A 158 -4.58 4.43 -5.22
C MET A 158 -4.84 3.64 -3.92
N ILE A 159 -5.10 4.35 -2.81
CA ILE A 159 -5.40 3.70 -1.53
C ILE A 159 -6.69 2.88 -1.64
N ASN A 160 -7.76 3.41 -2.24
CA ASN A 160 -9.01 2.68 -2.40
C ASN A 160 -8.83 1.38 -3.20
N ALA A 161 -8.06 1.39 -4.28
CA ALA A 161 -7.75 0.17 -5.03
C ALA A 161 -7.03 -0.88 -4.16
N GLY A 162 -6.08 -0.44 -3.34
CA GLY A 162 -5.42 -1.32 -2.36
C GLY A 162 -6.39 -1.86 -1.30
N LEU A 163 -7.28 -1.02 -0.77
CA LEU A 163 -8.28 -1.42 0.22
C LEU A 163 -9.28 -2.45 -0.34
N GLU A 164 -9.71 -2.32 -1.60
CA GLU A 164 -10.56 -3.30 -2.25
C GLU A 164 -9.85 -4.67 -2.39
N TYR A 165 -8.57 -4.66 -2.76
CA TYR A 165 -7.76 -5.88 -2.77
C TYR A 165 -7.67 -6.50 -1.36
N MET A 166 -7.40 -5.69 -0.34
CA MET A 166 -7.28 -6.18 1.03
C MET A 166 -8.59 -6.78 1.57
N LYS A 167 -9.73 -6.16 1.26
CA LYS A 167 -11.05 -6.75 1.57
C LYS A 167 -11.25 -8.09 0.87
N TRP A 168 -10.91 -8.15 -0.42
CA TRP A 168 -11.08 -9.35 -1.22
C TRP A 168 -10.26 -10.53 -0.69
N ILE A 169 -9.02 -10.31 -0.19
CA ILE A 169 -8.21 -11.39 0.41
C ILE A 169 -8.52 -11.66 1.89
N GLY A 170 -9.50 -10.97 2.49
CA GLY A 170 -9.91 -11.20 3.88
C GLY A 170 -9.14 -10.41 4.93
N GLY A 171 -8.47 -9.32 4.57
CA GLY A 171 -7.87 -8.39 5.52
C GLY A 171 -8.95 -7.81 6.46
N LYS A 172 -8.61 -7.62 7.74
CA LYS A 172 -9.58 -7.18 8.76
C LYS A 172 -9.49 -5.69 9.03
N LYS A 173 -8.28 -5.16 9.13
CA LYS A 173 -8.03 -3.77 9.50
C LYS A 173 -6.75 -3.25 8.86
N ILE A 174 -6.76 -1.97 8.50
CA ILE A 174 -5.58 -1.24 8.04
C ILE A 174 -5.27 -0.15 9.06
N ILE A 175 -3.99 -0.04 9.44
CA ILE A 175 -3.45 1.08 10.22
C ILE A 175 -2.52 1.92 9.35
N ALA A 176 -2.36 3.20 9.69
CA ALA A 176 -1.44 4.11 9.01
C ALA A 176 -0.93 5.16 9.99
N PHE A 177 0.24 5.72 9.70
CA PHE A 177 0.85 6.77 10.51
C PHE A 177 1.36 7.90 9.64
N HIS A 178 1.31 9.13 10.14
CA HIS A 178 2.00 10.28 9.53
C HIS A 178 2.36 11.33 10.58
N GLU A 179 3.39 12.12 10.28
CA GLU A 179 3.75 13.27 11.12
C GLU A 179 2.66 14.36 11.05
N PRO A 180 2.41 15.13 12.14
CA PRO A 180 1.41 16.21 12.16
C PRO A 180 1.57 17.21 11.02
N GLU A 181 2.81 17.51 10.64
CA GLU A 181 3.18 18.45 9.59
C GLU A 181 2.83 17.93 8.18
N ASN A 182 2.63 16.62 8.02
CA ASN A 182 2.19 16.01 6.77
C ASN A 182 0.65 16.02 6.65
N ALA A 183 0.06 17.21 6.73
CA ALA A 183 -1.39 17.38 6.66
C ALA A 183 -2.01 16.80 5.38
N ALA A 184 -1.24 16.76 4.28
CA ALA A 184 -1.69 16.16 3.02
C ALA A 184 -1.97 14.66 3.18
N SER A 185 -1.09 13.91 3.89
CA SER A 185 -1.32 12.50 4.19
C SER A 185 -2.58 12.31 5.04
N GLY A 186 -2.75 13.10 6.11
CA GLY A 186 -3.95 13.06 6.94
C GLY A 186 -5.24 13.31 6.15
N ALA A 187 -5.24 14.28 5.23
CA ALA A 187 -6.39 14.56 4.38
C ALA A 187 -6.74 13.39 3.44
N VAL A 188 -5.73 12.70 2.90
CA VAL A 188 -5.94 11.52 2.06
C VAL A 188 -6.51 10.36 2.88
N LEU A 189 -5.95 10.08 4.07
CA LEU A 189 -6.45 9.04 4.97
C LEU A 189 -7.92 9.32 5.37
N TYR A 190 -8.23 10.54 5.77
CA TYR A 190 -9.60 10.93 6.09
C TYR A 190 -10.56 10.71 4.91
N LYS A 191 -10.19 11.15 3.71
CA LYS A 191 -11.00 10.99 2.49
C LYS A 191 -11.21 9.52 2.08
N THR A 192 -10.30 8.64 2.47
CA THR A 192 -10.42 7.19 2.22
C THR A 192 -11.09 6.44 3.37
N GLY A 193 -11.66 7.18 4.33
CA GLY A 193 -12.48 6.65 5.42
C GLY A 193 -11.71 6.04 6.56
N PHE A 194 -10.45 6.47 6.76
CA PHE A 194 -9.73 6.18 8.00
C PHE A 194 -10.22 7.11 9.13
N THR A 195 -10.21 6.58 10.35
CA THR A 195 -10.47 7.33 11.57
C THR A 195 -9.18 7.54 12.34
N ARG A 196 -8.95 8.74 12.84
CA ARG A 196 -7.81 9.02 13.72
C ARG A 196 -8.05 8.38 15.09
N VAL A 197 -7.06 7.59 15.58
CA VAL A 197 -7.20 6.81 16.83
C VAL A 197 -6.25 7.23 17.93
N GLY A 198 -5.42 8.26 17.71
CA GLY A 198 -4.52 8.79 18.72
C GLY A 198 -3.16 9.18 18.18
N ASP A 199 -2.24 9.41 19.10
CA ASP A 199 -0.88 9.83 18.81
C ASP A 199 0.09 8.73 19.30
N LYS A 200 1.17 8.53 18.55
CA LYS A 200 2.26 7.62 18.92
C LYS A 200 3.56 8.40 18.86
N LYS A 201 4.48 8.08 19.76
CA LYS A 201 5.84 8.59 19.71
C LYS A 201 6.73 7.55 19.03
N LEU A 202 7.51 8.00 18.06
CA LEU A 202 8.53 7.19 17.39
C LEU A 202 9.91 7.81 17.62
N VAL A 203 10.90 6.96 17.88
CA VAL A 203 12.30 7.38 17.94
C VAL A 203 12.82 7.53 16.52
N TRP A 204 13.24 8.74 16.17
CA TRP A 204 13.77 9.04 14.85
C TRP A 204 15.24 8.63 14.75
N PRO A 205 15.69 8.07 13.61
CA PRO A 205 17.08 7.70 13.44
C PRO A 205 18.04 8.90 13.57
N GLU A 206 19.20 8.69 14.20
CA GLU A 206 20.21 9.75 14.44
C GLU A 206 20.65 10.42 13.14
N GLU A 207 20.84 9.65 12.05
CA GLU A 207 21.22 10.15 10.74
C GLU A 207 20.14 11.05 10.10
N LYS A 208 18.96 11.12 10.72
CA LYS A 208 17.82 11.98 10.29
C LYS A 208 17.46 13.02 11.35
N GLY A 209 18.39 13.33 12.22
CA GLY A 209 18.23 14.34 13.26
C GLY A 209 17.77 13.81 14.62
N GLY A 210 17.59 12.50 14.75
CA GLY A 210 17.31 11.84 16.03
C GLY A 210 16.06 12.32 16.78
N GLY A 211 15.95 11.92 18.03
CA GLY A 211 14.92 12.37 18.96
C GLY A 211 13.57 11.67 18.81
N GLU A 212 12.65 11.99 19.71
CA GLU A 212 11.26 11.51 19.62
C GLU A 212 10.42 12.44 18.74
N ARG A 213 9.62 11.87 17.85
CA ARG A 213 8.61 12.60 17.08
C ARG A 213 7.24 11.99 17.31
N VAL A 214 6.24 12.86 17.36
CA VAL A 214 4.84 12.45 17.40
C VAL A 214 4.37 12.11 16.01
N VAL A 215 3.65 10.98 15.87
CA VAL A 215 2.92 10.63 14.66
C VAL A 215 1.44 10.42 14.99
N TYR A 216 0.58 10.78 14.06
CA TYR A 216 -0.85 10.55 14.15
C TYR A 216 -1.16 9.14 13.67
N GLY A 217 -1.83 8.35 14.53
CA GLY A 217 -2.32 7.03 14.20
C GLY A 217 -3.71 7.06 13.59
N TRP A 218 -3.90 6.26 12.57
CA TRP A 218 -5.16 6.10 11.84
C TRP A 218 -5.48 4.64 11.68
N GLU A 219 -6.78 4.31 11.68
CA GLU A 219 -7.23 2.96 11.39
C GLU A 219 -8.47 2.96 10.49
N LYS A 220 -8.63 1.86 9.77
CA LYS A 220 -9.83 1.57 8.99
C LYS A 220 -10.17 0.09 9.12
N SER A 221 -11.39 -0.21 9.61
CA SER A 221 -11.96 -1.56 9.54
C SER A 221 -12.30 -1.90 8.09
N LEU A 222 -11.98 -3.11 7.67
CA LEU A 222 -12.40 -3.68 6.39
C LEU A 222 -13.57 -4.65 6.54
N VAL A 223 -13.92 -5.01 7.77
CA VAL A 223 -15.08 -5.85 8.10
C VAL A 223 -16.26 -4.93 8.32
N GLU A 224 -17.38 -5.23 7.69
CA GLU A 224 -18.64 -4.52 7.98
C GLU A 224 -19.06 -4.84 9.42
N THR A 225 -19.19 -3.81 10.25
CA THR A 225 -19.87 -3.93 11.55
C THR A 225 -21.33 -4.17 11.24
N ILE A 226 -21.80 -5.39 11.48
CA ILE A 226 -23.26 -5.64 11.54
C ILE A 226 -23.67 -5.02 12.87
N ASP A 227 -24.25 -3.83 12.82
CA ASP A 227 -24.94 -3.27 13.99
C ASP A 227 -26.03 -4.27 14.42
N PRO A 228 -26.11 -4.56 15.71
CA PRO A 228 -27.04 -5.56 16.25
C PRO A 228 -28.52 -5.12 16.11
#